data_a4ed46a337f84df946fd9750d2c0ddad
#
_entry.id   a4ed46a337f84df946fd9750d2c0ddad
#
_cell.length_a   1.000
_cell.length_b   1.000
_cell.length_c   1.000
_cell.angle_alpha   90.00
_cell.angle_beta   90.00
_cell.angle_gamma   90.00
#
_symmetry.space_group_name_H-M   'P 1'
#
loop_
_entity.id
_entity.type
_entity.pdbx_description
1 polymer ?
#
loop_
_entity_poly.entity_id
_entity_poly.type
_entity_poly.pdbx_seq_one_letter_code
_entity_poly.pdbx_strand_id
1 'polypeptide(L)'
;ASVRRFVDEMLESEEQIDLLINNAGIMACPQAQIEGGWESQFGINHLGHFILTKGLLPALLAADAPRVVCLSSIGHRRGGVNFDDINFEQTPYEKWTAYAQAKTANALFALGLDMKYADKGLRAFSVHPGGIMTPLQRHLDNQEMVALGWIDENGNLSELAASLFKSTTQGCTTTLWAATSEMLQGKGGLYCEDCDVADLADEASPRYFGVAQWAVDPALANQLWELSESATA
;
A
#
# COMPACT_ATOMS: atom_id res chain seq x y z
N ALA A 1 -15.76 5.49 -11.17
CA ALA A 1 -16.16 6.78 -11.80
C ALA A 1 -15.44 7.99 -11.21
N SER A 2 -15.41 8.19 -9.85
CA SER A 2 -14.84 9.41 -9.23
C SER A 2 -13.33 9.59 -9.46
N VAL A 3 -12.55 8.51 -9.39
CA VAL A 3 -11.09 8.58 -9.62
C VAL A 3 -10.77 8.99 -11.06
N ARG A 4 -11.47 8.44 -12.06
CA ARG A 4 -11.27 8.81 -13.47
C ARG A 4 -11.56 10.30 -13.71
N ARG A 5 -12.66 10.81 -13.16
CA ARG A 5 -12.98 12.24 -13.26
C ARG A 5 -11.88 13.12 -12.63
N PHE A 6 -11.36 12.74 -11.47
CA PHE A 6 -10.25 13.44 -10.83
C PHE A 6 -8.98 13.42 -11.69
N VAL A 7 -8.68 12.29 -12.34
CA VAL A 7 -7.58 12.19 -13.31
C VAL A 7 -7.75 13.20 -14.45
N ASP A 8 -8.95 13.27 -15.05
CA ASP A 8 -9.24 14.20 -16.13
C ASP A 8 -9.03 15.66 -15.67
N GLU A 9 -9.59 16.02 -14.49
CA GLU A 9 -9.44 17.36 -13.89
C GLU A 9 -7.95 17.70 -13.61
N MET A 10 -7.16 16.73 -13.12
CA MET A 10 -5.72 16.95 -12.88
C MET A 10 -4.93 17.15 -14.17
N LEU A 11 -5.20 16.37 -15.22
CA LEU A 11 -4.50 16.51 -16.49
C LEU A 11 -4.89 17.78 -17.26
N GLU A 12 -6.05 18.38 -16.95
CA GLU A 12 -6.42 19.70 -17.47
C GLU A 12 -5.67 20.84 -16.74
N SER A 13 -5.27 20.65 -15.48
CA SER A 13 -4.64 21.70 -14.66
C SER A 13 -3.13 21.58 -14.54
N GLU A 14 -2.58 20.37 -14.63
CA GLU A 14 -1.17 20.11 -14.36
C GLU A 14 -0.48 19.42 -15.54
N GLU A 15 0.57 20.06 -16.08
CA GLU A 15 1.37 19.52 -17.18
C GLU A 15 2.34 18.42 -16.70
N GLN A 16 2.83 18.53 -15.44
CA GLN A 16 3.73 17.55 -14.84
C GLN A 16 3.40 17.30 -13.36
N ILE A 17 3.72 16.09 -12.90
CA ILE A 17 3.60 15.67 -11.51
C ILE A 17 4.91 14.99 -11.09
N ASP A 18 5.61 15.58 -10.12
CA ASP A 18 6.89 15.06 -9.64
C ASP A 18 6.70 13.94 -8.60
N LEU A 19 5.66 14.07 -7.75
CA LEU A 19 5.40 13.13 -6.66
C LEU A 19 3.94 12.72 -6.60
N LEU A 20 3.69 11.42 -6.60
CA LEU A 20 2.38 10.84 -6.33
C LEU A 20 2.46 9.94 -5.09
N ILE A 21 1.67 10.24 -4.07
CA ILE A 21 1.61 9.44 -2.85
C ILE A 21 0.23 8.76 -2.75
N ASN A 22 0.19 7.47 -3.05
CA ASN A 22 -0.98 6.62 -2.93
C ASN A 22 -1.18 6.21 -1.46
N ASN A 23 -1.73 7.13 -0.66
CA ASN A 23 -1.86 6.99 0.79
C ASN A 23 -3.27 6.57 1.25
N ALA A 24 -4.32 6.98 0.56
CA ALA A 24 -5.70 6.70 0.98
C ALA A 24 -5.94 5.22 1.23
N GLY A 25 -6.76 4.88 2.23
CA GLY A 25 -7.01 3.48 2.50
C GLY A 25 -8.01 3.20 3.61
N ILE A 26 -8.41 1.94 3.65
CA ILE A 26 -9.27 1.34 4.68
C ILE A 26 -8.60 0.08 5.22
N MET A 27 -8.97 -0.33 6.43
CA MET A 27 -8.36 -1.46 7.12
C MET A 27 -9.39 -2.26 7.90
N ALA A 28 -9.29 -3.58 7.81
CA ALA A 28 -10.06 -4.55 8.60
C ALA A 28 -11.57 -4.27 8.61
N CYS A 29 -12.10 -3.90 7.45
CA CYS A 29 -13.51 -3.57 7.26
C CYS A 29 -14.38 -4.85 7.24
N PRO A 30 -15.66 -4.77 7.57
CA PRO A 30 -16.63 -5.79 7.21
C PRO A 30 -16.60 -6.07 5.70
N GLN A 31 -16.97 -7.29 5.32
CA GLN A 31 -17.07 -7.65 3.91
C GLN A 31 -18.01 -6.70 3.18
N ALA A 32 -17.52 -6.08 2.14
CA ALA A 32 -18.28 -5.18 1.27
C ALA A 32 -17.67 -5.20 -0.14
N GLN A 33 -18.45 -4.81 -1.12
CA GLN A 33 -18.01 -4.63 -2.49
C GLN A 33 -18.09 -3.17 -2.91
N ILE A 34 -17.19 -2.75 -3.77
CA ILE A 34 -17.25 -1.46 -4.46
C ILE A 34 -17.87 -1.62 -5.85
N GLU A 35 -18.02 -0.51 -6.57
CA GLU A 35 -18.42 -0.49 -7.98
C GLU A 35 -17.54 -1.45 -8.81
N GLY A 36 -18.16 -2.30 -9.60
CA GLY A 36 -17.48 -3.37 -10.36
C GLY A 36 -17.39 -4.72 -9.64
N GLY A 37 -17.95 -4.85 -8.43
CA GLY A 37 -18.02 -6.12 -7.70
C GLY A 37 -16.75 -6.53 -6.95
N TRP A 38 -15.76 -5.63 -6.87
CA TRP A 38 -14.49 -5.91 -6.19
C TRP A 38 -14.61 -5.80 -4.67
N GLU A 39 -13.91 -6.68 -3.96
CA GLU A 39 -13.79 -6.60 -2.50
C GLU A 39 -13.26 -5.21 -2.09
N SER A 40 -13.85 -4.63 -1.05
CA SER A 40 -13.69 -3.22 -0.74
C SER A 40 -12.25 -2.81 -0.37
N GLN A 41 -11.50 -3.64 0.36
CA GLN A 41 -10.12 -3.32 0.75
C GLN A 41 -9.18 -3.42 -0.47
N PHE A 42 -9.34 -4.44 -1.30
CA PHE A 42 -8.59 -4.56 -2.54
C PHE A 42 -8.95 -3.44 -3.52
N GLY A 43 -10.24 -3.17 -3.68
CA GLY A 43 -10.74 -2.16 -4.60
C GLY A 43 -10.31 -0.73 -4.25
N ILE A 44 -10.40 -0.35 -2.96
CA ILE A 44 -10.03 1.01 -2.51
C ILE A 44 -8.52 1.17 -2.37
N ASN A 45 -7.86 0.21 -1.67
CA ASN A 45 -6.43 0.36 -1.37
C ASN A 45 -5.53 0.11 -2.58
N HIS A 46 -5.98 -0.69 -3.57
CA HIS A 46 -5.17 -1.05 -4.73
C HIS A 46 -5.78 -0.59 -6.05
N LEU A 47 -6.96 -1.06 -6.48
CA LEU A 47 -7.49 -0.73 -7.81
C LEU A 47 -7.74 0.78 -7.99
N GLY A 48 -8.19 1.47 -6.94
CA GLY A 48 -8.33 2.93 -6.95
C GLY A 48 -7.01 3.64 -7.22
N HIS A 49 -5.94 3.21 -6.57
CA HIS A 49 -4.58 3.73 -6.77
C HIS A 49 -4.01 3.35 -8.14
N PHE A 50 -4.32 2.14 -8.62
CA PHE A 50 -3.93 1.71 -9.96
C PHE A 50 -4.54 2.59 -11.03
N ILE A 51 -5.87 2.83 -10.98
CA ILE A 51 -6.57 3.74 -11.91
C ILE A 51 -5.98 5.15 -11.86
N LEU A 52 -5.77 5.68 -10.63
CA LEU A 52 -5.21 7.01 -10.43
C LEU A 52 -3.83 7.14 -11.05
N THR A 53 -2.93 6.23 -10.69
CA THR A 53 -1.53 6.27 -11.15
C THR A 53 -1.44 6.06 -12.66
N LYS A 54 -2.16 5.07 -13.22
CA LYS A 54 -2.18 4.86 -14.68
C LYS A 54 -2.73 6.05 -15.43
N GLY A 55 -3.79 6.66 -14.92
CA GLY A 55 -4.38 7.84 -15.54
C GLY A 55 -3.43 9.04 -15.53
N LEU A 56 -2.66 9.22 -14.45
CA LEU A 56 -1.71 10.32 -14.30
C LEU A 56 -0.34 10.06 -14.93
N LEU A 57 -0.09 8.88 -15.53
CA LEU A 57 1.20 8.56 -16.15
C LEU A 57 1.68 9.62 -17.16
N PRO A 58 0.83 10.23 -18.01
CA PRO A 58 1.30 11.28 -18.92
C PRO A 58 1.99 12.43 -18.18
N ALA A 59 1.39 12.94 -17.10
CA ALA A 59 1.96 14.04 -16.31
C ALA A 59 3.14 13.58 -15.43
N LEU A 60 3.12 12.35 -14.90
CA LEU A 60 4.25 11.78 -14.16
C LEU A 60 5.47 11.63 -15.07
N LEU A 61 5.30 11.09 -16.28
CA LEU A 61 6.40 10.89 -17.23
C LEU A 61 6.90 12.18 -17.89
N ALA A 62 6.19 13.30 -17.70
CA ALA A 62 6.65 14.62 -18.13
C ALA A 62 7.61 15.27 -17.12
N ALA A 63 7.67 14.79 -15.89
CA ALA A 63 8.59 15.28 -14.86
C ALA A 63 10.01 14.67 -15.02
N ASP A 64 11.03 15.39 -14.59
CA ASP A 64 12.44 14.99 -14.76
C ASP A 64 12.81 13.72 -13.95
N ALA A 65 12.29 13.59 -12.73
CA ALA A 65 12.60 12.48 -11.83
C ALA A 65 11.38 12.07 -10.97
N PRO A 66 10.28 11.65 -11.60
CA PRO A 66 9.03 11.40 -10.90
C PRO A 66 9.12 10.21 -9.97
N ARG A 67 8.48 10.33 -8.80
CA ARG A 67 8.36 9.24 -7.84
C ARG A 67 6.91 8.93 -7.51
N VAL A 68 6.62 7.65 -7.40
CA VAL A 68 5.35 7.14 -6.88
C VAL A 68 5.59 6.36 -5.59
N VAL A 69 4.88 6.73 -4.52
CA VAL A 69 4.96 6.04 -3.23
C VAL A 69 3.62 5.39 -2.91
N CYS A 70 3.62 4.06 -2.76
CA CYS A 70 2.44 3.27 -2.45
C CYS A 70 2.45 2.84 -0.98
N LEU A 71 1.45 3.25 -0.19
CA LEU A 71 1.37 2.88 1.22
C LEU A 71 0.95 1.41 1.37
N SER A 72 1.93 0.58 1.77
CA SER A 72 1.74 -0.79 2.21
C SER A 72 1.56 -0.84 3.75
N SER A 73 1.89 -1.94 4.37
CA SER A 73 1.78 -2.18 5.82
C SER A 73 2.55 -3.45 6.17
N ILE A 74 3.01 -3.57 7.41
CA ILE A 74 3.48 -4.86 7.95
C ILE A 74 2.40 -5.95 7.82
N GLY A 75 1.13 -5.56 7.70
CA GLY A 75 0.02 -6.49 7.44
C GLY A 75 0.20 -7.36 6.20
N HIS A 76 1.00 -6.94 5.20
CA HIS A 76 1.32 -7.74 4.02
C HIS A 76 2.01 -9.08 4.34
N ARG A 77 2.68 -9.18 5.49
CA ARG A 77 3.31 -10.43 5.94
C ARG A 77 2.33 -11.52 6.35
N ARG A 78 1.04 -11.20 6.48
CA ARG A 78 -0.01 -12.19 6.79
C ARG A 78 -0.42 -13.02 5.59
N GLY A 79 -0.16 -12.56 4.35
CA GLY A 79 -0.48 -13.31 3.15
C GLY A 79 -0.25 -12.55 1.86
N GLY A 80 -0.09 -13.31 0.78
CA GLY A 80 0.00 -12.82 -0.60
C GLY A 80 -1.35 -12.43 -1.18
N VAL A 81 -1.37 -12.15 -2.49
CA VAL A 81 -2.59 -11.97 -3.26
C VAL A 81 -3.12 -13.35 -3.68
N ASN A 82 -4.36 -13.66 -3.34
CA ASN A 82 -5.05 -14.84 -3.83
C ASN A 82 -5.70 -14.53 -5.18
N PHE A 83 -4.97 -14.70 -6.25
CA PHE A 83 -5.43 -14.39 -7.61
C PHE A 83 -6.65 -15.20 -8.08
N ASP A 84 -6.88 -16.36 -7.46
CA ASP A 84 -8.00 -17.24 -7.81
C ASP A 84 -9.30 -16.84 -7.08
N ASP A 85 -9.20 -16.09 -5.98
CA ASP A 85 -10.36 -15.71 -5.15
C ASP A 85 -10.18 -14.36 -4.43
N ILE A 86 -9.87 -13.33 -5.20
CA ILE A 86 -9.63 -11.96 -4.65
C ILE A 86 -10.83 -11.42 -3.88
N ASN A 87 -12.03 -11.77 -4.33
CA ASN A 87 -13.29 -11.26 -3.78
C ASN A 87 -13.87 -12.12 -2.67
N PHE A 88 -13.18 -13.20 -2.24
CA PHE A 88 -13.70 -14.14 -1.24
C PHE A 88 -15.06 -14.74 -1.64
N GLU A 89 -15.20 -15.17 -2.88
CA GLU A 89 -16.39 -15.82 -3.39
C GLU A 89 -16.39 -17.33 -3.09
N GLN A 90 -15.21 -17.92 -2.93
CA GLN A 90 -15.00 -19.35 -2.68
C GLN A 90 -14.58 -19.63 -1.24
N THR A 91 -13.91 -18.68 -0.58
CA THR A 91 -13.40 -18.81 0.79
C THR A 91 -14.13 -17.86 1.74
N PRO A 92 -14.29 -18.23 3.03
CA PRO A 92 -14.85 -17.32 4.03
C PRO A 92 -14.05 -16.02 4.12
N TYR A 93 -14.77 -14.90 4.16
CA TYR A 93 -14.13 -13.61 4.34
C TYR A 93 -13.48 -13.47 5.72
N GLU A 94 -12.23 -13.11 5.74
CA GLU A 94 -11.50 -12.71 6.94
C GLU A 94 -10.87 -11.34 6.70
N LYS A 95 -11.28 -10.35 7.48
CA LYS A 95 -10.96 -8.93 7.25
C LYS A 95 -9.48 -8.60 7.27
N TRP A 96 -8.66 -9.34 8.04
CA TRP A 96 -7.21 -9.13 8.09
C TRP A 96 -6.51 -9.79 6.91
N THR A 97 -7.03 -10.92 6.42
CA THR A 97 -6.56 -11.55 5.18
C THR A 97 -6.84 -10.66 3.97
N ALA A 98 -8.03 -10.07 3.90
CA ALA A 98 -8.38 -9.11 2.85
C ALA A 98 -7.49 -7.85 2.91
N TYR A 99 -7.21 -7.35 4.12
CA TYR A 99 -6.26 -6.25 4.30
C TYR A 99 -4.84 -6.61 3.88
N ALA A 100 -4.36 -7.79 4.29
CA ALA A 100 -3.03 -8.30 3.91
C ALA A 100 -2.87 -8.40 2.40
N GLN A 101 -3.87 -8.98 1.72
CA GLN A 101 -3.94 -9.09 0.27
C GLN A 101 -3.83 -7.70 -0.40
N ALA A 102 -4.61 -6.72 0.05
CA ALA A 102 -4.59 -5.37 -0.49
C ALA A 102 -3.23 -4.67 -0.26
N LYS A 103 -2.59 -4.89 0.90
CA LYS A 103 -1.28 -4.29 1.21
C LYS A 103 -0.11 -4.99 0.53
N THR A 104 -0.21 -6.30 0.27
CA THR A 104 0.69 -7.01 -0.64
C THR A 104 0.53 -6.49 -2.07
N ALA A 105 -0.71 -6.28 -2.53
CA ALA A 105 -0.96 -5.71 -3.85
C ALA A 105 -0.32 -4.31 -4.01
N ASN A 106 -0.33 -3.48 -2.97
CA ASN A 106 0.34 -2.17 -3.03
C ASN A 106 1.87 -2.29 -3.15
N ALA A 107 2.50 -3.27 -2.51
CA ALA A 107 3.93 -3.52 -2.66
C ALA A 107 4.27 -4.03 -4.07
N LEU A 108 3.53 -5.02 -4.55
CA LEU A 108 3.68 -5.55 -5.91
C LEU A 108 3.38 -4.50 -7.00
N PHE A 109 2.42 -3.61 -6.75
CA PHE A 109 2.11 -2.51 -7.67
C PHE A 109 3.28 -1.54 -7.81
N ALA A 110 3.91 -1.14 -6.70
CA ALA A 110 5.11 -0.30 -6.75
C ALA A 110 6.25 -0.98 -7.51
N LEU A 111 6.49 -2.27 -7.25
CA LEU A 111 7.48 -3.06 -7.98
C LEU A 111 7.17 -3.12 -9.49
N GLY A 112 5.93 -3.47 -9.86
CA GLY A 112 5.50 -3.55 -11.26
C GLY A 112 5.57 -2.22 -11.99
N LEU A 113 5.26 -1.12 -11.29
CA LEU A 113 5.36 0.24 -11.84
C LEU A 113 6.82 0.60 -12.14
N ASP A 114 7.73 0.33 -11.20
CA ASP A 114 9.16 0.54 -11.41
C ASP A 114 9.70 -0.31 -12.56
N MET A 115 9.38 -1.60 -12.61
CA MET A 115 9.79 -2.52 -13.69
C MET A 115 9.36 -2.02 -15.08
N LYS A 116 8.21 -1.35 -15.18
CA LYS A 116 7.64 -0.91 -16.47
C LYS A 116 8.07 0.49 -16.90
N TYR A 117 8.48 1.34 -15.99
CA TYR A 117 8.71 2.76 -16.28
C TYR A 117 10.04 3.31 -15.76
N ALA A 118 10.92 2.49 -15.17
CA ALA A 118 12.24 2.92 -14.73
C ALA A 118 13.12 3.42 -15.87
N ASP A 119 12.98 2.82 -17.05
CA ASP A 119 13.68 3.25 -18.27
C ASP A 119 13.21 4.62 -18.78
N LYS A 120 12.03 5.07 -18.35
CA LYS A 120 11.46 6.40 -18.62
C LYS A 120 11.67 7.39 -17.48
N GLY A 121 12.49 7.05 -16.49
CA GLY A 121 12.86 7.93 -15.36
C GLY A 121 11.96 7.82 -14.15
N LEU A 122 10.77 7.18 -14.22
CA LEU A 122 9.88 7.03 -13.08
C LEU A 122 10.40 5.96 -12.10
N ARG A 123 10.46 6.32 -10.82
CA ARG A 123 10.78 5.37 -9.75
C ARG A 123 9.59 5.18 -8.81
N ALA A 124 9.39 3.95 -8.36
CA ALA A 124 8.29 3.64 -7.47
C ALA A 124 8.75 2.88 -6.23
N PHE A 125 8.10 3.17 -5.10
CA PHE A 125 8.42 2.61 -3.79
C PHE A 125 7.15 2.18 -3.08
N SER A 126 7.23 1.11 -2.31
CA SER A 126 6.20 0.77 -1.33
C SER A 126 6.71 1.06 0.08
N VAL A 127 5.80 1.48 0.98
CA VAL A 127 6.18 1.96 2.31
C VAL A 127 5.34 1.32 3.40
N HIS A 128 5.99 0.81 4.45
CA HIS A 128 5.37 0.58 5.74
C HIS A 128 5.61 1.80 6.65
N PRO A 129 4.56 2.55 7.03
CA PRO A 129 4.72 3.77 7.82
C PRO A 129 4.95 3.52 9.32
N GLY A 130 4.88 2.26 9.78
CA GLY A 130 4.85 1.88 11.19
C GLY A 130 3.42 1.70 11.73
N GLY A 131 3.31 1.31 12.99
CA GLY A 131 2.05 1.33 13.72
C GLY A 131 1.72 2.77 14.16
N ILE A 132 0.52 3.25 13.86
CA ILE A 132 0.10 4.63 14.18
C ILE A 132 -1.38 4.59 14.55
N MET A 133 -1.76 5.16 15.68
CA MET A 133 -3.18 5.33 16.03
C MET A 133 -3.77 6.47 15.20
N THR A 134 -4.71 6.13 14.32
CA THR A 134 -5.37 7.07 13.40
C THR A 134 -6.83 6.63 13.17
N PRO A 135 -7.66 7.41 12.49
CA PRO A 135 -8.99 6.94 12.08
C PRO A 135 -9.00 5.71 11.16
N LEU A 136 -7.85 5.17 10.78
CA LEU A 136 -7.76 3.92 10.02
C LEU A 136 -8.33 2.73 10.82
N GLN A 137 -8.22 2.76 12.17
CA GLN A 137 -8.73 1.74 13.09
C GLN A 137 -10.26 1.81 13.32
N ARG A 138 -10.99 2.70 12.66
CA ARG A 138 -12.44 2.95 12.89
C ARG A 138 -13.35 1.73 12.76
N HIS A 139 -12.90 0.65 12.15
CA HIS A 139 -13.64 -0.61 11.99
C HIS A 139 -13.28 -1.68 13.03
N LEU A 140 -12.39 -1.35 13.97
CA LEU A 140 -12.03 -2.20 15.09
C LEU A 140 -12.78 -1.72 16.34
N ASP A 141 -13.33 -2.67 17.08
CA ASP A 141 -13.84 -2.38 18.42
C ASP A 141 -12.73 -2.47 19.49
N ASN A 142 -13.05 -2.04 20.71
CA ASN A 142 -12.09 -2.06 21.80
C ASN A 142 -11.61 -3.48 22.16
N GLN A 143 -12.48 -4.49 22.07
CA GLN A 143 -12.11 -5.86 22.39
C GLN A 143 -11.08 -6.41 21.39
N GLU A 144 -11.27 -6.11 20.12
CA GLU A 144 -10.31 -6.46 19.07
C GLU A 144 -8.97 -5.75 19.27
N MET A 145 -9.00 -4.45 19.61
CA MET A 145 -7.76 -3.70 19.85
C MET A 145 -7.02 -4.21 21.09
N VAL A 146 -7.74 -4.64 22.14
CA VAL A 146 -7.15 -5.32 23.32
C VAL A 146 -6.55 -6.66 22.91
N ALA A 147 -7.28 -7.48 22.14
CA ALA A 147 -6.79 -8.77 21.66
C ALA A 147 -5.55 -8.66 20.76
N LEU A 148 -5.41 -7.57 20.02
CA LEU A 148 -4.23 -7.24 19.22
C LEU A 148 -3.06 -6.72 20.09
N GLY A 149 -3.29 -6.41 21.35
CA GLY A 149 -2.32 -5.82 22.25
C GLY A 149 -2.02 -4.34 21.96
N TRP A 150 -2.94 -3.61 21.32
CA TRP A 150 -2.75 -2.20 21.00
C TRP A 150 -3.22 -1.27 22.12
N ILE A 151 -4.28 -1.65 22.81
CA ILE A 151 -4.78 -0.92 23.98
C ILE A 151 -4.94 -1.88 25.18
N ASP A 152 -5.00 -1.31 26.37
CA ASP A 152 -5.37 -2.02 27.61
C ASP A 152 -6.90 -2.06 27.77
N GLU A 153 -7.39 -2.73 28.83
CA GLU A 153 -8.81 -2.83 29.13
C GLU A 153 -9.48 -1.48 29.46
N ASN A 154 -8.69 -0.44 29.74
CA ASN A 154 -9.16 0.92 30.01
C ASN A 154 -9.17 1.80 28.74
N GLY A 155 -8.74 1.25 27.59
CA GLY A 155 -8.64 1.97 26.32
C GLY A 155 -7.40 2.82 26.14
N ASN A 156 -6.39 2.72 27.01
CA ASN A 156 -5.10 3.38 26.85
C ASN A 156 -4.17 2.53 25.97
N LEU A 157 -3.18 3.14 25.33
CA LEU A 157 -2.14 2.39 24.64
C LEU A 157 -1.48 1.39 25.59
N SER A 158 -1.34 0.13 25.16
CA SER A 158 -0.60 -0.88 25.91
C SER A 158 0.88 -0.51 25.96
N GLU A 159 1.65 -1.08 26.90
CA GLU A 159 3.10 -0.87 26.97
C GLU A 159 3.80 -1.30 25.68
N LEU A 160 3.35 -2.40 25.06
CA LEU A 160 3.86 -2.86 23.77
C LEU A 160 3.58 -1.84 22.67
N ALA A 161 2.33 -1.38 22.56
CA ALA A 161 1.96 -0.39 21.55
C ALA A 161 2.67 0.94 21.79
N ALA A 162 2.81 1.39 23.03
CA ALA A 162 3.53 2.61 23.37
C ALA A 162 5.01 2.56 22.98
N SER A 163 5.63 1.36 22.96
CA SER A 163 7.02 1.17 22.53
C SER A 163 7.20 1.09 21.01
N LEU A 164 6.14 0.70 20.25
CA LEU A 164 6.21 0.41 18.82
C LEU A 164 5.50 1.46 17.95
N PHE A 165 4.44 2.08 18.50
CA PHE A 165 3.63 3.00 17.72
C PHE A 165 4.28 4.38 17.62
N LYS A 166 4.15 4.94 16.45
CA LYS A 166 4.63 6.26 16.09
C LYS A 166 3.52 7.31 16.25
N SER A 167 3.91 8.55 16.50
CA SER A 167 3.01 9.68 16.28
C SER A 167 2.68 9.82 14.78
N THR A 168 1.65 10.57 14.45
CA THR A 168 1.31 10.85 13.03
C THR A 168 2.45 11.55 12.29
N THR A 169 3.18 12.45 12.99
CA THR A 169 4.36 13.12 12.44
C THR A 169 5.52 12.15 12.18
N GLN A 170 5.76 11.21 13.08
CA GLN A 170 6.76 10.16 12.85
C GLN A 170 6.32 9.16 11.77
N GLY A 171 5.02 8.87 11.68
CA GLY A 171 4.48 7.93 10.70
C GLY A 171 4.61 8.38 9.26
N CYS A 172 4.68 9.68 8.98
CA CYS A 172 4.90 10.17 7.62
C CYS A 172 6.38 10.18 7.19
N THR A 173 7.34 9.99 8.11
CA THR A 173 8.77 10.14 7.79
C THR A 173 9.27 9.20 6.71
N THR A 174 8.92 7.91 6.78
CA THR A 174 9.34 6.93 5.75
C THR A 174 8.73 7.25 4.39
N THR A 175 7.47 7.73 4.35
CA THR A 175 6.82 8.16 3.11
C THR A 175 7.56 9.36 2.49
N LEU A 176 7.89 10.36 3.30
CA LEU A 176 8.66 11.53 2.86
C LEU A 176 10.07 11.13 2.42
N TRP A 177 10.73 10.23 3.16
CA TRP A 177 12.04 9.72 2.81
C TRP A 177 12.01 8.98 1.46
N ALA A 178 11.06 8.10 1.23
CA ALA A 178 10.88 7.41 -0.04
C ALA A 178 10.60 8.39 -1.19
N ALA A 179 9.82 9.45 -0.92
CA ALA A 179 9.47 10.45 -1.91
C ALA A 179 10.63 11.38 -2.28
N THR A 180 11.53 11.73 -1.33
CA THR A 180 12.47 12.85 -1.53
C THR A 180 13.94 12.53 -1.28
N SER A 181 14.28 11.38 -0.69
CA SER A 181 15.67 11.09 -0.33
C SER A 181 16.56 10.93 -1.57
N GLU A 182 17.72 11.59 -1.55
CA GLU A 182 18.79 11.42 -2.54
C GLU A 182 19.43 10.02 -2.47
N MET A 183 19.34 9.34 -1.32
CA MET A 183 19.85 7.97 -1.14
C MET A 183 19.14 6.95 -2.04
N LEU A 184 17.94 7.29 -2.52
CA LEU A 184 17.12 6.48 -3.42
C LEU A 184 17.23 6.92 -4.89
N GLN A 185 18.10 7.87 -5.21
CA GLN A 185 18.28 8.29 -6.59
C GLN A 185 18.72 7.11 -7.48
N GLY A 186 18.05 6.92 -8.60
CA GLY A 186 18.29 5.81 -9.53
C GLY A 186 17.81 4.44 -9.03
N LYS A 187 17.29 4.33 -7.82
CA LYS A 187 16.74 3.09 -7.26
C LYS A 187 15.21 3.12 -7.30
N GLY A 188 14.57 1.94 -7.30
CA GLY A 188 13.11 1.81 -7.20
C GLY A 188 12.70 0.36 -7.17
N GLY A 189 11.39 0.09 -7.14
CA GLY A 189 10.83 -1.24 -6.90
C GLY A 189 11.07 -1.75 -5.47
N LEU A 190 11.46 -0.87 -4.54
CA LEU A 190 11.89 -1.22 -3.20
C LEU A 190 10.75 -1.06 -2.20
N TYR A 191 10.76 -1.93 -1.19
CA TYR A 191 9.92 -1.80 0.00
C TYR A 191 10.72 -1.06 1.09
N CYS A 192 10.13 -0.03 1.68
CA CYS A 192 10.79 0.84 2.64
C CYS A 192 10.07 0.82 4.00
N GLU A 193 10.86 0.79 5.08
CA GLU A 193 10.39 0.95 6.46
C GLU A 193 11.44 1.72 7.27
N ASP A 194 11.00 2.46 8.28
CA ASP A 194 11.86 3.22 9.20
C ASP A 194 12.96 4.08 8.52
N CYS A 195 12.61 4.70 7.38
CA CYS A 195 13.50 5.51 6.54
C CYS A 195 14.71 4.72 6.01
N ASP A 196 14.52 3.44 5.73
CA ASP A 196 15.50 2.58 5.07
C ASP A 196 14.81 1.60 4.13
N VAL A 197 15.60 0.85 3.35
CA VAL A 197 15.12 -0.28 2.55
C VAL A 197 14.97 -1.49 3.46
N ALA A 198 13.79 -2.10 3.45
CA ALA A 198 13.51 -3.25 4.29
C ALA A 198 14.29 -4.50 3.83
N ASP A 199 14.77 -5.26 4.81
CA ASP A 199 15.31 -6.60 4.57
C ASP A 199 14.20 -7.61 4.25
N LEU A 200 14.55 -8.68 3.52
CA LEU A 200 13.65 -9.80 3.33
C LEU A 200 13.36 -10.48 4.67
N ALA A 201 12.10 -10.65 4.98
CA ALA A 201 11.67 -11.32 6.19
C ALA A 201 11.75 -12.85 6.05
N ASP A 202 12.26 -13.48 7.09
CA ASP A 202 12.28 -14.94 7.31
C ASP A 202 11.58 -15.33 8.62
N GLU A 203 11.69 -16.58 9.03
CA GLU A 203 11.10 -17.09 10.28
C GLU A 203 11.71 -16.47 11.54
N ALA A 204 12.97 -16.02 11.47
CA ALA A 204 13.69 -15.39 12.60
C ALA A 204 13.45 -13.87 12.67
N SER A 205 12.89 -13.28 11.62
CA SER A 205 12.68 -11.84 11.54
C SER A 205 11.67 -11.35 12.56
N PRO A 206 11.90 -10.20 13.21
CA PRO A 206 10.95 -9.62 14.16
C PRO A 206 9.55 -9.46 13.54
N ARG A 207 8.51 -9.65 14.35
CA ARG A 207 7.12 -9.67 13.88
C ARG A 207 6.69 -8.43 13.10
N TYR A 208 7.27 -7.28 13.41
CA TYR A 208 6.84 -5.97 12.90
C TYR A 208 7.81 -5.35 11.89
N PHE A 209 8.77 -6.12 11.37
CA PHE A 209 9.80 -5.65 10.43
C PHE A 209 9.97 -6.59 9.26
N GLY A 210 10.53 -6.04 8.18
CA GLY A 210 10.91 -6.78 6.99
C GLY A 210 9.78 -6.98 5.97
N VAL A 211 10.17 -7.25 4.75
CA VAL A 211 9.27 -7.49 3.62
C VAL A 211 9.18 -8.98 3.28
N ALA A 212 7.97 -9.48 3.08
CA ALA A 212 7.75 -10.87 2.67
C ALA A 212 8.18 -11.10 1.21
N GLN A 213 8.76 -12.28 0.93
CA GLN A 213 9.24 -12.64 -0.40
C GLN A 213 8.19 -12.46 -1.49
N TRP A 214 6.93 -12.82 -1.22
CA TRP A 214 5.83 -12.67 -2.18
C TRP A 214 5.46 -11.22 -2.49
N ALA A 215 5.81 -10.28 -1.65
CA ALA A 215 5.52 -8.85 -1.85
C ALA A 215 6.57 -8.13 -2.71
N VAL A 216 7.67 -8.81 -3.04
CA VAL A 216 8.77 -8.33 -3.89
C VAL A 216 9.08 -9.30 -5.04
N ASP A 217 8.15 -10.17 -5.38
CA ASP A 217 8.29 -11.12 -6.47
C ASP A 217 7.89 -10.49 -7.82
N PRO A 218 8.80 -10.40 -8.80
CA PRO A 218 8.52 -9.81 -10.11
C PRO A 218 7.44 -10.54 -10.91
N ALA A 219 7.32 -11.87 -10.76
CA ALA A 219 6.31 -12.63 -11.47
C ALA A 219 4.91 -12.30 -10.93
N LEU A 220 4.76 -12.23 -9.60
CA LEU A 220 3.52 -11.81 -8.95
C LEU A 220 3.17 -10.35 -9.24
N ALA A 221 4.18 -9.47 -9.35
CA ALA A 221 3.96 -8.08 -9.74
C ALA A 221 3.39 -7.96 -11.17
N ASN A 222 3.89 -8.75 -12.11
CA ASN A 222 3.34 -8.81 -13.47
C ASN A 222 1.92 -9.39 -13.49
N GLN A 223 1.68 -10.48 -12.76
CA GLN A 223 0.34 -11.08 -12.66
C GLN A 223 -0.67 -10.10 -12.06
N LEU A 224 -0.31 -9.37 -11.01
CA LEU A 224 -1.15 -8.32 -10.42
C LEU A 224 -1.42 -7.19 -11.41
N TRP A 225 -0.42 -6.80 -12.18
CA TRP A 225 -0.57 -5.75 -13.19
C TRP A 225 -1.61 -6.13 -14.25
N GLU A 226 -1.49 -7.34 -14.83
CA GLU A 226 -2.43 -7.85 -15.84
C GLU A 226 -3.86 -7.93 -15.31
N LEU A 227 -4.02 -8.46 -14.08
CA LEU A 227 -5.30 -8.49 -13.40
C LEU A 227 -5.88 -7.07 -13.22
N SER A 228 -5.06 -6.13 -12.74
CA SER A 228 -5.51 -4.77 -12.47
C SER A 228 -5.88 -4.03 -13.76
N GLU A 229 -5.18 -4.26 -14.87
CA GLU A 229 -5.55 -3.74 -16.19
C GLU A 229 -6.90 -4.28 -16.63
N SER A 230 -7.10 -5.59 -16.53
CA SER A 230 -8.38 -6.21 -16.88
C SER A 230 -9.54 -5.72 -15.99
N ALA A 231 -9.28 -5.57 -14.70
CA ALA A 231 -10.27 -5.12 -13.71
C ALA A 231 -10.71 -3.66 -13.89
N THR A 232 -9.89 -2.86 -14.54
CA THR A 232 -10.08 -1.40 -14.66
C THR A 232 -10.26 -0.91 -16.09
N ALA A 233 -10.39 -1.81 -17.06
CA ALA A 233 -10.62 -1.52 -18.47
C ALA A 233 -11.95 -0.78 -18.75
#